data_860f7f71b7161c72c748887144fa54c0
#
_entry.id   860f7f71b7161c72c748887144fa54c0
#
_cell.length_a   1.000
_cell.length_b   1.000
_cell.length_c   1.000
_cell.angle_alpha   90.00
_cell.angle_beta   90.00
_cell.angle_gamma   90.00
#
_symmetry.space_group_name_H-M   'P 1'
#
loop_
_entity.id
_entity.type
_entity.pdbx_description
1 polymer ?
#
loop_
_entity_poly.entity_id
_entity_poly.type
_entity_poly.pdbx_seq_one_letter_code
_entity_poly.pdbx_strand_id
1 'polypeptide(L)'
;EESEALICCTPTWNTGSETKRSGTTWDEHVDNIPHLSLKGKPIAIVGLGDSAAFSKYFCDAMEELYRSFESAGGRMIGHVSVEQYIFDDSKSVVDGMFCGLPLDEDNESEKTDERLQSWSRLIMQEAII
;
A
#
# COMPACT_ATOMS: atom_id res chain seq x y z
N GLU A 1 -14.50 12.20 3.65
CA GLU A 1 -15.71 11.87 2.92
C GLU A 1 -15.97 12.81 1.76
N GLU A 2 -15.53 14.06 1.89
CA GLU A 2 -15.68 15.01 0.80
C GLU A 2 -14.54 14.91 -0.20
N SER A 3 -13.51 14.11 0.11
CA SER A 3 -12.39 13.92 -0.80
C SER A 3 -12.83 13.07 -1.98
N GLU A 4 -12.32 13.42 -3.17
CA GLU A 4 -12.60 12.65 -4.37
C GLU A 4 -11.75 11.38 -4.46
N ALA A 5 -10.62 11.34 -3.76
CA ALA A 5 -9.72 10.21 -3.72
C ALA A 5 -8.95 10.21 -2.41
N LEU A 6 -8.44 9.06 -2.02
CA LEU A 6 -7.61 8.92 -0.82
C LEU A 6 -6.27 8.31 -1.17
N ILE A 7 -5.21 8.83 -0.55
CA ILE A 7 -3.89 8.21 -0.60
C ILE A 7 -3.51 7.87 0.85
N CYS A 8 -3.30 6.59 1.11
CA CYS A 8 -3.04 6.10 2.45
C CYS A 8 -1.59 5.61 2.54
N CYS A 9 -0.86 6.09 3.52
CA CYS A 9 0.53 5.72 3.72
C CYS A 9 0.67 4.87 4.98
N THR A 10 1.46 3.82 4.91
CA THR A 10 1.67 2.94 6.04
C THR A 10 3.15 2.63 6.25
N PRO A 11 3.62 2.59 7.51
CA PRO A 11 4.96 2.13 7.81
C PRO A 11 5.03 0.60 7.70
N THR A 12 6.21 0.05 7.94
CA THR A 12 6.40 -1.39 7.96
C THR A 12 5.78 -1.98 9.22
N TRP A 13 4.92 -3.00 9.04
CA TRP A 13 4.48 -3.86 10.14
C TRP A 13 4.18 -5.24 9.55
N ASN A 14 3.72 -6.17 10.37
CA ASN A 14 3.42 -7.53 9.93
C ASN A 14 4.63 -8.22 9.32
N THR A 15 5.77 -8.06 9.94
CA THR A 15 7.01 -8.63 9.44
C THR A 15 7.11 -10.12 9.74
N GLY A 16 6.00 -10.83 9.58
CA GLY A 16 5.95 -12.29 9.71
C GLY A 16 5.48 -12.79 11.06
N SER A 17 5.29 -11.91 12.04
CA SER A 17 4.94 -12.33 13.39
C SER A 17 3.53 -11.96 13.80
N GLU A 18 3.16 -10.69 13.63
CA GLU A 18 1.91 -10.18 14.18
C GLU A 18 1.27 -9.14 13.29
N THR A 19 -0.04 -8.96 13.47
CA THR A 19 -0.79 -7.90 12.80
C THR A 19 -0.96 -6.71 13.74
N LYS A 20 -1.28 -5.53 13.16
CA LYS A 20 -1.63 -4.32 13.93
C LYS A 20 -0.51 -3.86 14.86
N ARG A 21 0.71 -3.88 14.35
CA ARG A 21 1.89 -3.51 15.12
C ARG A 21 2.66 -2.38 14.44
N SER A 22 1.93 -1.41 13.87
CA SER A 22 2.59 -0.29 13.17
C SER A 22 3.17 0.74 14.13
N GLY A 23 2.67 0.79 15.37
CA GLY A 23 3.03 1.86 16.30
C GLY A 23 2.36 3.18 15.94
N THR A 24 1.35 3.17 15.10
CA THR A 24 0.61 4.34 14.66
C THR A 24 -0.88 4.17 14.95
N THR A 25 -1.66 5.20 14.63
CA THR A 25 -3.10 5.15 14.81
C THR A 25 -3.78 4.11 13.91
N TRP A 26 -3.09 3.58 12.90
CA TRP A 26 -3.64 2.48 12.11
C TRP A 26 -4.02 1.29 13.00
N ASP A 27 -3.24 1.04 14.04
CA ASP A 27 -3.52 -0.08 14.95
C ASP A 27 -4.90 0.03 15.60
N GLU A 28 -5.39 1.25 15.81
CA GLU A 28 -6.67 1.50 16.44
C GLU A 28 -7.82 1.53 15.45
N HIS A 29 -7.55 1.83 14.18
CA HIS A 29 -8.61 2.13 13.21
C HIS A 29 -8.76 1.10 12.10
N VAL A 30 -7.78 0.22 11.90
CA VAL A 30 -7.82 -0.71 10.78
C VAL A 30 -9.07 -1.59 10.80
N ASP A 31 -9.54 -2.00 11.96
CA ASP A 31 -10.74 -2.83 12.08
C ASP A 31 -12.03 -2.07 11.73
N ASN A 32 -11.98 -0.75 11.78
CA ASN A 32 -13.15 0.07 11.48
C ASN A 32 -13.26 0.42 10.00
N ILE A 33 -12.18 0.26 9.24
CA ILE A 33 -12.16 0.62 7.82
C ILE A 33 -13.26 -0.10 7.02
N PRO A 34 -13.45 -1.42 7.17
CA PRO A 34 -14.50 -2.12 6.39
C PRO A 34 -15.91 -1.61 6.64
N HIS A 35 -16.13 -0.90 7.74
CA HIS A 35 -17.45 -0.36 8.08
C HIS A 35 -17.69 1.03 7.50
N LEU A 36 -16.69 1.64 6.85
CA LEU A 36 -16.85 2.91 6.19
C LEU A 36 -17.63 2.73 4.89
N SER A 37 -18.24 3.82 4.42
CA SER A 37 -18.99 3.82 3.17
C SER A 37 -18.18 4.56 2.11
N LEU A 38 -17.37 3.82 1.36
CA LEU A 38 -16.42 4.40 0.40
C LEU A 38 -16.69 3.93 -1.03
N LYS A 39 -17.93 3.59 -1.33
CA LYS A 39 -18.30 2.98 -2.61
C LYS A 39 -17.82 3.78 -3.81
N GLY A 40 -16.98 3.16 -4.61
CA GLY A 40 -16.46 3.75 -5.83
C GLY A 40 -15.39 4.81 -5.65
N LYS A 41 -15.05 5.17 -4.42
CA LYS A 41 -14.02 6.19 -4.18
C LYS A 41 -12.64 5.62 -4.53
N PRO A 42 -11.85 6.32 -5.37
CA PRO A 42 -10.50 5.85 -5.68
C PRO A 42 -9.60 5.90 -4.45
N ILE A 43 -8.91 4.80 -4.17
CA ILE A 43 -8.04 4.70 -3.01
C ILE A 43 -6.72 4.08 -3.44
N ALA A 44 -5.62 4.75 -3.10
CA ALA A 44 -4.27 4.30 -3.40
C ALA A 44 -3.47 4.17 -2.12
N ILE A 45 -2.54 3.22 -2.09
CA ILE A 45 -1.77 2.91 -0.89
C ILE A 45 -0.28 3.01 -1.17
N VAL A 46 0.45 3.63 -0.25
CA VAL A 46 1.91 3.67 -0.26
C VAL A 46 2.39 2.94 0.99
N GLY A 47 3.32 2.02 0.83
CA GLY A 47 3.87 1.28 1.96
C GLY A 47 5.38 1.34 2.00
N LEU A 48 5.93 1.38 3.22
CA LEU A 48 7.36 1.29 3.43
C LEU A 48 7.76 -0.17 3.65
N GLY A 49 8.95 -0.53 3.21
CA GLY A 49 9.49 -1.86 3.41
C GLY A 49 11.00 -1.85 3.38
N ASP A 50 11.59 -2.95 3.82
CA ASP A 50 13.02 -3.16 3.82
C ASP A 50 13.29 -4.49 3.12
N SER A 51 13.66 -4.42 1.84
CA SER A 51 13.79 -5.61 1.01
C SER A 51 14.96 -6.51 1.40
N ALA A 52 15.94 -5.99 2.14
CA ALA A 52 17.07 -6.78 2.59
C ALA A 52 16.77 -7.47 3.92
N ALA A 53 16.30 -6.69 4.92
CA ALA A 53 16.05 -7.24 6.26
C ALA A 53 14.76 -8.05 6.34
N PHE A 54 13.74 -7.67 5.56
CA PHE A 54 12.43 -8.31 5.61
C PHE A 54 11.97 -8.75 4.22
N SER A 55 12.86 -9.44 3.51
CA SER A 55 12.62 -9.82 2.11
C SER A 55 11.41 -10.74 1.93
N LYS A 56 11.09 -11.56 2.93
CA LYS A 56 9.94 -12.48 2.85
C LYS A 56 8.62 -11.83 3.24
N TYR A 57 8.69 -10.60 3.77
CA TYR A 57 7.52 -9.88 4.27
C TYR A 57 7.49 -8.46 3.71
N PHE A 58 8.05 -8.29 2.53
CA PHE A 58 8.28 -6.97 1.95
C PHE A 58 6.97 -6.22 1.76
N CYS A 59 6.83 -5.09 2.45
CA CYS A 59 5.64 -4.21 2.39
C CYS A 59 4.32 -4.93 2.68
N ASP A 60 4.35 -5.97 3.52
CA ASP A 60 3.15 -6.77 3.81
C ASP A 60 2.01 -5.95 4.40
N ALA A 61 2.32 -4.84 5.08
CA ALA A 61 1.28 -4.02 5.70
C ALA A 61 0.30 -3.42 4.69
N MET A 62 0.73 -3.19 3.46
CA MET A 62 -0.17 -2.65 2.44
C MET A 62 -1.35 -3.57 2.17
N GLU A 63 -1.13 -4.87 2.22
CA GLU A 63 -2.19 -5.84 1.92
C GLU A 63 -3.35 -5.73 2.91
N GLU A 64 -3.04 -5.54 4.18
CA GLU A 64 -4.07 -5.41 5.20
C GLU A 64 -4.95 -4.18 4.93
N LEU A 65 -4.33 -3.04 4.64
CA LEU A 65 -5.09 -1.84 4.29
C LEU A 65 -5.86 -2.01 2.99
N TYR A 66 -5.24 -2.63 1.99
CA TYR A 66 -5.88 -2.88 0.70
C TYR A 66 -7.18 -3.66 0.88
N ARG A 67 -7.12 -4.77 1.62
CA ARG A 67 -8.31 -5.59 1.85
C ARG A 67 -9.39 -4.84 2.63
N SER A 68 -8.96 -4.05 3.62
CA SER A 68 -9.89 -3.29 4.45
C SER A 68 -10.63 -2.23 3.65
N PHE A 69 -9.91 -1.47 2.82
CA PHE A 69 -10.55 -0.44 2.00
C PHE A 69 -11.39 -1.04 0.88
N GLU A 70 -10.94 -2.15 0.31
CA GLU A 70 -11.73 -2.85 -0.70
C GLU A 70 -13.06 -3.32 -0.12
N SER A 71 -13.04 -3.84 1.12
CA SER A 71 -14.24 -4.26 1.82
C SER A 71 -15.20 -3.10 2.09
N ALA A 72 -14.67 -1.88 2.23
CA ALA A 72 -15.48 -0.69 2.43
C ALA A 72 -16.09 -0.16 1.13
N GLY A 73 -15.81 -0.82 0.00
CA GLY A 73 -16.34 -0.43 -1.29
C GLY A 73 -15.42 0.46 -2.11
N GLY A 74 -14.20 0.70 -1.64
CA GLY A 74 -13.25 1.53 -2.35
C GLY A 74 -12.84 0.94 -3.68
N ARG A 75 -12.55 1.81 -4.64
CA ARG A 75 -12.00 1.42 -5.94
C ARG A 75 -10.48 1.53 -5.84
N MET A 76 -9.82 0.39 -5.67
CA MET A 76 -8.38 0.38 -5.42
C MET A 76 -7.62 0.67 -6.69
N ILE A 77 -6.73 1.67 -6.65
CA ILE A 77 -5.91 2.09 -7.79
C ILE A 77 -4.44 2.13 -7.38
N GLY A 78 -3.56 2.40 -8.35
CA GLY A 78 -2.15 2.57 -8.07
C GLY A 78 -1.36 1.29 -7.91
N HIS A 79 -1.77 0.21 -8.56
CA HIS A 79 -1.03 -1.05 -8.57
C HIS A 79 0.29 -0.88 -9.32
N VAL A 80 1.35 -1.53 -8.85
CA VAL A 80 2.71 -1.36 -9.38
C VAL A 80 3.29 -2.72 -9.75
N SER A 81 3.99 -2.77 -10.90
CA SER A 81 4.67 -3.98 -11.35
C SER A 81 5.73 -4.41 -10.35
N VAL A 82 5.89 -5.73 -10.16
CA VAL A 82 6.90 -6.29 -9.29
C VAL A 82 8.30 -6.29 -9.90
N GLU A 83 8.40 -6.01 -11.20
CA GLU A 83 9.64 -6.22 -11.95
C GLU A 83 10.83 -5.39 -11.50
N GLN A 84 10.60 -4.23 -10.91
CA GLN A 84 11.67 -3.32 -10.48
C GLN A 84 12.04 -3.50 -9.01
N TYR A 85 11.58 -4.54 -8.38
CA TYR A 85 11.82 -4.79 -6.97
C TYR A 85 12.52 -6.12 -6.76
N ILE A 86 13.40 -6.17 -5.76
CA ILE A 86 14.11 -7.39 -5.38
C ILE A 86 13.65 -7.78 -3.99
N PHE A 87 12.93 -8.89 -3.88
CA PHE A 87 12.40 -9.37 -2.61
C PHE A 87 12.07 -10.87 -2.77
N ASP A 88 11.92 -11.58 -1.65
CA ASP A 88 11.57 -12.99 -1.71
C ASP A 88 10.09 -13.22 -1.79
N ASP A 89 9.30 -12.50 -0.98
CA ASP A 89 7.86 -12.68 -0.95
C ASP A 89 7.18 -11.44 -0.38
N SER A 90 5.92 -11.26 -0.75
CA SER A 90 5.11 -10.16 -0.23
C SER A 90 3.62 -10.52 -0.32
N LYS A 91 2.91 -10.34 0.79
CA LYS A 91 1.45 -10.47 0.80
C LYS A 91 0.78 -9.40 -0.04
N SER A 92 1.49 -8.32 -0.31
CA SER A 92 0.96 -7.19 -1.08
C SER A 92 1.00 -7.40 -2.58
N VAL A 93 1.52 -8.54 -3.04
CA VAL A 93 1.41 -8.92 -4.45
C VAL A 93 0.06 -9.57 -4.65
N VAL A 94 -0.80 -8.90 -5.39
CA VAL A 94 -2.17 -9.33 -5.67
C VAL A 94 -2.33 -9.39 -7.18
N ASP A 95 -2.68 -10.56 -7.71
CA ASP A 95 -2.82 -10.78 -9.15
C ASP A 95 -1.55 -10.40 -9.92
N GLY A 96 -0.39 -10.67 -9.35
CA GLY A 96 0.90 -10.45 -10.00
C GLY A 96 1.46 -9.04 -9.92
N MET A 97 0.78 -8.13 -9.23
CA MET A 97 1.24 -6.76 -9.05
C MET A 97 1.16 -6.35 -7.58
N PHE A 98 2.00 -5.41 -7.17
CA PHE A 98 1.83 -4.82 -5.84
C PHE A 98 0.52 -4.04 -5.78
N CYS A 99 -0.21 -4.20 -4.68
CA CYS A 99 -1.49 -3.54 -4.49
C CYS A 99 -1.37 -2.04 -4.17
N GLY A 100 -0.17 -1.53 -4.05
CA GLY A 100 0.13 -0.13 -3.84
C GLY A 100 1.57 0.14 -4.23
N LEU A 101 2.11 1.29 -3.84
CA LEU A 101 3.48 1.67 -4.14
C LEU A 101 4.42 1.28 -3.01
N PRO A 102 5.31 0.30 -3.22
CA PRO A 102 6.33 -0.01 -2.22
C PRO A 102 7.47 0.99 -2.30
N LEU A 103 7.91 1.50 -1.15
CA LEU A 103 9.09 2.35 -1.05
C LEU A 103 10.08 1.70 -0.09
N ASP A 104 11.32 1.60 -0.51
CA ASP A 104 12.39 0.96 0.26
C ASP A 104 13.48 2.00 0.56
N GLU A 105 13.25 2.77 1.62
CA GLU A 105 14.18 3.83 2.00
C GLU A 105 15.48 3.30 2.59
N ASP A 106 15.47 2.07 3.09
CA ASP A 106 16.66 1.49 3.69
C ASP A 106 17.67 1.02 2.65
N ASN A 107 17.20 0.52 1.51
CA ASN A 107 18.07 -0.06 0.50
C ASN A 107 18.07 0.68 -0.83
N GLU A 108 16.98 1.40 -1.14
CA GLU A 108 16.79 2.03 -2.45
C GLU A 108 16.25 3.44 -2.35
N SER A 109 16.72 4.21 -1.36
CA SER A 109 16.25 5.58 -1.17
C SER A 109 16.46 6.46 -2.42
N GLU A 110 17.46 6.16 -3.22
CA GLU A 110 17.73 6.90 -4.44
C GLU A 110 16.62 6.74 -5.50
N LYS A 111 15.78 5.72 -5.36
CA LYS A 111 14.69 5.47 -6.30
C LYS A 111 13.35 6.05 -5.85
N THR A 112 13.27 6.53 -4.62
CA THR A 112 11.99 6.95 -4.04
C THR A 112 11.35 8.10 -4.80
N ASP A 113 12.11 9.14 -5.13
CA ASP A 113 11.55 10.29 -5.84
C ASP A 113 11.00 9.91 -7.21
N GLU A 114 11.74 9.11 -7.97
CA GLU A 114 11.30 8.66 -9.28
C GLU A 114 10.06 7.77 -9.18
N ARG A 115 10.05 6.88 -8.20
CA ARG A 115 8.89 6.01 -7.97
C ARG A 115 7.64 6.82 -7.63
N LEU A 116 7.79 7.82 -6.77
CA LEU A 116 6.67 8.68 -6.39
C LEU A 116 6.17 9.50 -7.57
N GLN A 117 7.07 10.04 -8.38
CA GLN A 117 6.66 10.83 -9.54
C GLN A 117 5.90 10.00 -10.57
N SER A 118 6.40 8.83 -10.90
CA SER A 118 5.75 7.95 -11.87
C SER A 118 4.40 7.48 -11.35
N TRP A 119 4.36 7.11 -10.08
CA TRP A 119 3.14 6.63 -9.46
C TRP A 119 2.08 7.73 -9.36
N SER A 120 2.51 8.96 -9.05
CA SER A 120 1.58 10.09 -8.98
C SER A 120 0.86 10.31 -10.31
N ARG A 121 1.59 10.18 -11.42
CA ARG A 121 0.97 10.30 -12.75
C ARG A 121 -0.03 9.18 -12.99
N LEU A 122 0.33 7.97 -12.59
CA LEU A 122 -0.52 6.80 -12.75
C LEU A 122 -1.84 6.97 -11.98
N ILE A 123 -1.77 7.33 -10.70
CA ILE A 123 -2.98 7.42 -9.90
C ILE A 123 -3.86 8.59 -10.32
N MET A 124 -3.28 9.67 -10.84
CA MET A 124 -4.08 10.76 -11.37
C MET A 124 -4.91 10.32 -12.56
N GLN A 125 -4.33 9.51 -13.44
CA GLN A 125 -5.05 8.97 -14.59
C GLN A 125 -6.12 7.97 -14.15
N GLU A 126 -5.78 7.09 -13.21
CA GLU A 126 -6.72 6.05 -12.76
C GLU A 126 -7.85 6.62 -11.92
N ALA A 127 -7.62 7.69 -11.21
CA ALA A 127 -8.66 8.31 -10.38
C ALA A 127 -9.77 8.94 -11.21
N ILE A 128 -9.46 9.39 -12.43
CA ILE A 128 -10.41 10.05 -13.31
C ILE A 128 -11.38 9.07 -13.96
N ILE A 129 -10.91 7.84 -14.15
CA ILE A 129 -11.73 6.81 -14.79
C ILE A 129 -12.80 6.31 -13.82
#